data_e9c89db2cb397f57e602f067583b5a19
#
_entry.id   e9c89db2cb397f57e602f067583b5a19
#
_cell.length_a   1.000
_cell.length_b   1.000
_cell.length_c   1.000
_cell.angle_alpha   90.00
_cell.angle_beta   90.00
_cell.angle_gamma   90.00
#
_symmetry.space_group_name_H-M   'P 1'
#
loop_
_entity.id
_entity.type
_entity.pdbx_description
1 polymer ?
#
loop_
_entity_poly.entity_id
_entity_poly.type
_entity_poly.pdbx_seq_one_letter_code
_entity_poly.pdbx_strand_id
1 'polypeptide(L)'
;MNIEIIWSNIKRRAGEKFYTVTGLEFTYVLIADDKIRPYREGKTRWVLSKNLFEKALAYKGNFSSKEFSDKIIGSSYVRGILEDPRIM
;
A
#
# COMPACT_ATOMS: atom_id res chain seq x y z
N MET A 1 -11.38 -3.49 10.59
CA MET A 1 -11.18 -2.82 9.29
C MET A 1 -11.62 -3.76 8.18
N ASN A 2 -12.30 -3.20 7.18
CA ASN A 2 -12.88 -4.00 6.11
C ASN A 2 -11.99 -3.91 4.87
N ILE A 3 -11.34 -5.02 4.50
CA ILE A 3 -10.45 -5.05 3.34
C ILE A 3 -11.18 -4.71 2.04
N GLU A 4 -12.45 -5.07 1.90
CA GLU A 4 -13.20 -4.78 0.69
C GLU A 4 -13.35 -3.28 0.45
N ILE A 5 -13.67 -2.54 1.50
CA ILE A 5 -13.81 -1.09 1.42
C ILE A 5 -12.44 -0.45 1.16
N ILE A 6 -11.43 -0.87 1.91
CA ILE A 6 -10.07 -0.34 1.78
C ILE A 6 -9.52 -0.63 0.37
N TRP A 7 -9.68 -1.86 -0.12
CA TRP A 7 -9.20 -2.22 -1.45
C TRP A 7 -9.93 -1.42 -2.54
N SER A 8 -11.23 -1.20 -2.38
CA SER A 8 -11.99 -0.36 -3.29
C SER A 8 -11.40 1.06 -3.36
N ASN A 9 -11.05 1.61 -2.20
CA ASN A 9 -10.42 2.93 -2.14
C ASN A 9 -9.05 2.93 -2.83
N ILE A 10 -8.28 1.87 -2.62
CA ILE A 10 -6.96 1.73 -3.27
C ILE A 10 -7.12 1.70 -4.79
N LYS A 11 -8.06 0.92 -5.31
CA LYS A 11 -8.31 0.85 -6.75
C LYS A 11 -8.74 2.20 -7.33
N ARG A 12 -9.58 2.91 -6.59
CA ARG A 12 -10.13 4.20 -7.03
C ARG A 12 -9.06 5.28 -7.14
N ARG A 13 -8.01 5.20 -6.32
CA ARG A 13 -6.96 6.21 -6.25
C ARG A 13 -5.71 5.85 -7.06
N ALA A 14 -5.78 4.80 -7.87
CA ALA A 14 -4.67 4.42 -8.74
C ALA A 14 -4.27 5.60 -9.64
N GLY A 15 -2.97 5.85 -9.76
CA GLY A 15 -2.42 6.95 -10.55
C GLY A 15 -2.25 8.26 -9.77
N GLU A 16 -2.80 8.37 -8.58
CA GLU A 16 -2.60 9.55 -7.74
C GLU A 16 -1.26 9.47 -7.00
N LYS A 17 -0.80 10.61 -6.50
CA LYS A 17 0.46 10.69 -5.77
C LYS A 17 0.29 10.28 -4.33
N PHE A 18 1.19 9.44 -3.85
CA PHE A 18 1.27 9.01 -2.46
C PHE A 18 2.69 9.24 -1.96
N TYR A 19 2.88 9.11 -0.64
CA TYR A 19 4.19 9.33 -0.03
C TYR A 19 4.47 8.23 0.97
N THR A 20 5.72 7.75 0.98
CA THR A 20 6.19 6.89 2.06
C THR A 20 6.30 7.72 3.34
N VAL A 21 6.49 7.04 4.48
CA VAL A 21 6.62 7.76 5.76
C VAL A 21 7.86 8.64 5.81
N THR A 22 8.85 8.37 4.98
CA THR A 22 10.04 9.22 4.87
C THR A 22 9.88 10.34 3.84
N GLY A 23 8.68 10.48 3.26
CA GLY A 23 8.37 11.56 2.33
C GLY A 23 8.74 11.31 0.89
N LEU A 24 9.04 10.08 0.51
CA LEU A 24 9.35 9.74 -0.88
C LEU A 24 8.06 9.60 -1.68
N GLU A 25 7.95 10.39 -2.76
CA GLU A 25 6.78 10.37 -3.62
C GLU A 25 6.75 9.11 -4.47
N PHE A 26 5.55 8.52 -4.60
CA PHE A 26 5.33 7.41 -5.52
C PHE A 26 3.88 7.44 -6.01
N THR A 27 3.61 6.67 -7.03
CA THR A 27 2.25 6.37 -7.47
C THR A 27 2.13 4.87 -7.64
N TYR A 28 0.93 4.39 -7.94
CA TYR A 28 0.74 2.97 -8.27
C TYR A 28 -0.29 2.84 -9.38
N VAL A 29 -0.22 1.73 -10.08
CA VAL A 29 -1.19 1.37 -11.12
C VAL A 29 -1.85 0.05 -10.78
N LEU A 30 -3.10 -0.11 -11.21
CA LEU A 30 -3.82 -1.36 -11.06
C LEU A 30 -3.39 -2.28 -12.20
N ILE A 31 -2.82 -3.44 -11.87
CA ILE A 31 -2.37 -4.41 -12.88
C ILE A 31 -3.28 -5.62 -12.97
N ALA A 32 -4.15 -5.82 -11.99
CA ALA A 32 -5.19 -6.83 -11.96
C ALA A 32 -6.23 -6.38 -10.95
N ASP A 33 -7.39 -7.04 -10.90
CA ASP A 33 -8.43 -6.66 -9.95
C ASP A 33 -7.98 -6.73 -8.49
N ASP A 34 -7.00 -7.58 -8.20
CA ASP A 34 -6.50 -7.82 -6.84
C ASP A 34 -5.01 -7.48 -6.69
N LYS A 35 -4.42 -6.71 -7.62
CA LYS A 35 -2.98 -6.39 -7.56
C LYS A 35 -2.70 -4.99 -8.05
N ILE A 36 -1.78 -4.30 -7.36
CA ILE A 36 -1.26 -3.02 -7.80
C ILE A 36 0.26 -3.10 -7.89
N ARG A 37 0.84 -2.16 -8.63
CA ARG A 37 2.29 -2.05 -8.77
C ARG A 37 2.72 -0.62 -8.51
N PRO A 38 3.54 -0.36 -7.47
CA PRO A 38 4.02 0.98 -7.21
C PRO A 38 5.15 1.37 -8.16
N TYR A 39 5.21 2.66 -8.48
CA TYR A 39 6.25 3.27 -9.29
C TYR A 39 6.84 4.46 -8.54
N ARG A 40 8.15 4.53 -8.49
CA ARG A 40 8.89 5.65 -7.93
C ARG A 40 9.99 6.02 -8.91
N GLU A 41 9.98 7.27 -9.36
CA GLU A 41 10.95 7.76 -10.36
C GLU A 41 10.98 6.91 -11.62
N GLY A 42 9.81 6.45 -12.07
CA GLY A 42 9.68 5.60 -13.24
C GLY A 42 10.11 4.15 -13.04
N LYS A 43 10.49 3.78 -11.83
CA LYS A 43 10.94 2.41 -11.51
C LYS A 43 9.90 1.70 -10.67
N THR A 44 9.73 0.40 -10.92
CA THR A 44 8.86 -0.45 -10.13
C THR A 44 9.69 -1.54 -9.44
N ARG A 45 9.22 -1.99 -8.26
CA ARG A 45 9.93 -3.03 -7.50
C ARG A 45 9.05 -4.22 -7.17
N TRP A 46 7.84 -3.96 -6.74
CA TRP A 46 7.00 -4.97 -6.10
C TRP A 46 5.65 -5.04 -6.78
N VAL A 47 5.03 -6.22 -6.74
CA VAL A 47 3.59 -6.36 -6.99
C VAL A 47 2.95 -6.52 -5.63
N LEU A 48 2.00 -5.65 -5.30
CA LEU A 48 1.34 -5.64 -4.00
C LEU A 48 -0.09 -6.16 -4.20
N SER A 49 -0.38 -7.33 -3.63
CA SER A 49 -1.69 -7.95 -3.77
C SER A 49 -2.66 -7.49 -2.69
N LYS A 50 -3.95 -7.64 -2.96
CA LYS A 50 -5.01 -7.42 -1.97
C LYS A 50 -4.74 -8.23 -0.70
N ASN A 51 -4.30 -9.49 -0.84
CA ASN A 51 -3.96 -10.34 0.30
C ASN A 51 -2.84 -9.75 1.15
N LEU A 52 -1.86 -9.11 0.54
CA LEU A 52 -0.77 -8.46 1.27
C LEU A 52 -1.31 -7.32 2.14
N PHE A 53 -2.24 -6.51 1.61
CA PHE A 53 -2.88 -5.45 2.38
C PHE A 53 -3.75 -6.03 3.50
N GLU A 54 -4.41 -7.14 3.26
CA GLU A 54 -5.18 -7.82 4.30
C GLU A 54 -4.27 -8.30 5.44
N LYS A 55 -3.11 -8.86 5.12
CA LYS A 55 -2.10 -9.23 6.12
C LYS A 55 -1.62 -7.99 6.89
N ALA A 56 -1.39 -6.89 6.19
CA ALA A 56 -0.96 -5.65 6.82
C ALA A 56 -2.00 -5.12 7.82
N LEU A 57 -3.28 -5.24 7.49
CA LEU A 57 -4.36 -4.80 8.38
C LEU A 57 -4.43 -5.60 9.67
N ALA A 58 -3.92 -6.84 9.69
CA ALA A 58 -3.87 -7.65 10.90
C ALA A 58 -2.98 -7.03 11.98
N TYR A 59 -2.10 -6.10 11.62
CA TYR A 59 -1.28 -5.35 12.59
C TYR A 59 -2.06 -4.24 13.30
N LYS A 60 -3.31 -3.99 12.91
CA LYS A 60 -4.24 -3.08 13.59
C LYS A 60 -3.69 -1.66 13.76
N GLY A 61 -3.02 -1.15 12.74
CA GLY A 61 -2.45 0.19 12.76
C GLY A 61 -1.03 0.28 13.27
N ASN A 62 -0.46 -0.82 13.77
CA ASN A 62 0.94 -0.82 14.26
C ASN A 62 1.90 -1.07 13.10
N PHE A 63 1.87 -0.15 12.12
CA PHE A 63 2.64 -0.29 10.88
C PHE A 63 4.10 0.16 11.03
N SER A 64 4.46 0.72 12.19
CA SER A 64 5.83 1.17 12.45
C SER A 64 6.70 0.09 13.09
N SER A 65 6.14 -1.07 13.41
CA SER A 65 6.89 -2.13 14.07
C SER A 65 7.91 -2.77 13.11
N LYS A 66 8.99 -3.27 13.69
CA LYS A 66 9.99 -4.02 12.93
C LYS A 66 9.38 -5.27 12.31
N GLU A 67 8.46 -5.92 13.03
CA GLU A 67 7.79 -7.11 12.54
C GLU A 67 7.01 -6.80 11.25
N PHE A 68 6.29 -5.68 11.22
CA PHE A 68 5.60 -5.25 10.01
C PHE A 68 6.58 -5.07 8.85
N SER A 69 7.68 -4.35 9.10
CA SER A 69 8.70 -4.09 8.09
C SER A 69 9.33 -5.38 7.57
N ASP A 70 9.56 -6.36 8.45
CA ASP A 70 10.22 -7.61 8.08
C ASP A 70 9.29 -8.57 7.35
N LYS A 71 8.00 -8.54 7.65
CA LYS A 71 7.04 -9.53 7.15
C LYS A 71 6.19 -9.06 5.97
N ILE A 72 6.09 -7.76 5.76
CA ILE A 72 5.30 -7.19 4.67
C ILE A 72 6.23 -6.75 3.55
N ILE A 73 6.15 -7.42 2.41
CA ILE A 73 6.91 -7.06 1.21
C ILE A 73 6.50 -5.64 0.78
N GLY A 74 7.49 -4.79 0.47
CA GLY A 74 7.21 -3.41 0.08
C GLY A 74 6.55 -2.60 1.19
N SER A 75 6.90 -2.88 2.44
CA SER A 75 6.24 -2.32 3.62
C SER A 75 6.16 -0.80 3.62
N SER A 76 7.17 -0.10 3.10
CA SER A 76 7.14 1.37 3.05
C SER A 76 6.03 1.88 2.13
N TYR A 77 5.77 1.20 1.03
CA TYR A 77 4.66 1.54 0.12
C TYR A 77 3.32 1.16 0.72
N VAL A 78 3.22 -0.04 1.28
CA VAL A 78 1.99 -0.51 1.93
C VAL A 78 1.60 0.44 3.04
N ARG A 79 2.54 0.81 3.90
CA ARG A 79 2.30 1.74 4.99
C ARG A 79 1.89 3.13 4.48
N GLY A 80 2.59 3.64 3.48
CA GLY A 80 2.28 4.94 2.89
C GLY A 80 0.86 5.00 2.33
N ILE A 81 0.40 3.91 1.72
CA ILE A 81 -0.96 3.81 1.21
C ILE A 81 -1.97 3.70 2.37
N LEU A 82 -1.74 2.80 3.31
CA LEU A 82 -2.69 2.55 4.40
C LEU A 82 -2.83 3.72 5.36
N GLU A 83 -1.78 4.51 5.56
CA GLU A 83 -1.83 5.68 6.43
C GLU A 83 -2.36 6.93 5.74
N ASP A 84 -2.62 6.84 4.45
CA ASP A 84 -3.17 7.98 3.71
C ASP A 84 -4.67 8.10 4.00
N PRO A 85 -5.16 9.32 4.36
CA PRO A 85 -6.57 9.51 4.71
C PRO A 85 -7.54 9.25 3.57
N ARG A 86 -7.08 9.21 2.31
CA ARG A 86 -7.93 8.84 1.18
C ARG A 86 -8.25 7.35 1.16
N ILE A 87 -7.48 6.54 1.89
CA ILE A 87 -7.59 5.08 1.89
C ILE A 87 -8.32 4.58 3.15
N MET A 88 -7.92 5.06 4.31
CA MET A 88 -8.50 4.63 5.59
C MET A 88 -9.09 5.77 6.38
#